data_78dbe68bae55bce693d86d2e3bd9c30b
#
_entry.id   78dbe68bae55bce693d86d2e3bd9c30b
#
_cell.length_a   1.000
_cell.length_b   1.000
_cell.length_c   1.000
_cell.angle_alpha   90.00
_cell.angle_beta   90.00
_cell.angle_gamma   90.00
#
_symmetry.space_group_name_H-M   'P 1'
#
loop_
_entity.id
_entity.type
_entity.pdbx_description
1 polymer ?
#
loop_
_entity_poly.entity_id
_entity_poly.type
_entity_poly.pdbx_seq_one_letter_code
_entity_poly.pdbx_strand_id
1 'polypeptide(L)'
;FRRERAGVHRVVIGKDTRRSGYMFENALTAGLTSTGMSVLLLGPVPTPAVGLLTPAMRADLGIMISASHNPADDNGIKFFGPDGFKLSDEVEAEIEALVEAGVQPAQAHNIGRAKRIDDGRFRYMERVKSTLPHGMRLDGMKVVVDCANGAAYRTAPEVLWELGADVIPVGTSPNGLNINANCGSTKPQAAA
;
A
#
# COMPACT_ATOMS: atom_id res chain seq x y z
N PHE A 1 -4.99 16.47 11.22
CA PHE A 1 -3.59 15.98 11.40
C PHE A 1 -2.57 17.12 11.52
N ARG A 2 -2.76 18.22 10.82
CA ARG A 2 -1.82 19.34 10.80
C ARG A 2 -1.97 20.30 11.99
N ARG A 3 -3.06 20.23 12.73
CA ARG A 3 -3.40 21.21 13.78
C ARG A 3 -2.69 21.00 15.11
N GLU A 4 -2.16 19.81 15.37
CA GLU A 4 -1.69 19.42 16.69
C GLU A 4 -0.16 19.26 16.81
N ARG A 5 0.58 19.30 15.71
CA ARG A 5 2.03 19.09 15.72
C ARG A 5 2.77 20.11 14.88
N ALA A 6 3.69 20.83 15.49
CA ALA A 6 4.68 21.63 14.75
C ALA A 6 5.70 20.67 14.10
N GLY A 7 6.00 20.85 12.81
CA GLY A 7 7.04 20.09 12.13
C GLY A 7 6.66 19.61 10.73
N VAL A 8 7.45 18.68 10.21
CA VAL A 8 7.23 18.08 8.89
C VAL A 8 6.22 16.95 9.01
N HIS A 9 5.06 17.11 8.38
CA HIS A 9 4.06 16.06 8.27
C HIS A 9 4.36 15.13 7.10
N ARG A 10 4.19 13.82 7.31
CA ARG A 10 4.50 12.78 6.33
C ARG A 10 3.28 11.95 6.00
N VAL A 11 3.17 11.60 4.72
CA VAL A 11 2.17 10.65 4.22
C VAL A 11 2.87 9.52 3.50
N VAL A 12 2.55 8.29 3.85
CA VAL A 12 2.99 7.09 3.11
C VAL A 12 1.92 6.74 2.09
N ILE A 13 2.30 6.53 0.83
CA ILE A 13 1.38 6.10 -0.23
C ILE A 13 1.85 4.78 -0.81
N GLY A 14 0.99 3.77 -0.73
CA GLY A 14 1.11 2.50 -1.46
C GLY A 14 -0.01 2.34 -2.48
N LYS A 15 0.19 1.44 -3.43
CA LYS A 15 -0.81 1.11 -4.44
C LYS A 15 -0.76 -0.37 -4.81
N ASP A 16 -1.81 -0.87 -5.46
CA ASP A 16 -1.75 -2.15 -6.15
C ASP A 16 -1.20 -2.00 -7.58
N THR A 17 -1.39 -2.99 -8.41
CA THR A 17 -0.82 -3.06 -9.75
C THR A 17 -1.66 -2.41 -10.83
N ARG A 18 -2.82 -1.84 -10.51
CA ARG A 18 -3.74 -1.18 -11.46
C ARG A 18 -3.08 -0.02 -12.16
N ARG A 19 -3.33 0.12 -13.46
CA ARG A 19 -2.82 1.24 -14.26
C ARG A 19 -3.31 2.59 -13.74
N SER A 20 -4.59 2.68 -13.35
CA SER A 20 -5.18 3.90 -12.75
C SER A 20 -4.49 4.33 -11.45
N GLY A 21 -3.85 3.41 -10.73
CA GLY A 21 -3.08 3.72 -9.53
C GLY A 21 -1.96 4.74 -9.75
N TYR A 22 -1.36 4.79 -10.94
CA TYR A 22 -0.34 5.82 -11.28
C TYR A 22 -0.94 7.21 -11.34
N MET A 23 -2.14 7.36 -11.92
CA MET A 23 -2.83 8.64 -11.99
C MET A 23 -3.19 9.13 -10.58
N PHE A 24 -3.80 8.28 -9.76
CA PHE A 24 -4.19 8.64 -8.39
C PHE A 24 -2.96 8.95 -7.51
N GLU A 25 -1.88 8.17 -7.60
CA GLU A 25 -0.64 8.43 -6.86
C GLU A 25 -0.08 9.81 -7.18
N ASN A 26 -0.03 10.19 -8.47
CA ASN A 26 0.47 11.50 -8.88
C ASN A 26 -0.45 12.65 -8.44
N ALA A 27 -1.76 12.50 -8.58
CA ALA A 27 -2.74 13.51 -8.15
C ALA A 27 -2.68 13.73 -6.63
N LEU A 28 -2.69 12.66 -5.84
CA LEU A 28 -2.53 12.73 -4.38
C LEU A 28 -1.18 13.34 -3.98
N THR A 29 -0.11 12.97 -4.66
CA THR A 29 1.23 13.54 -4.41
C THR A 29 1.25 15.03 -4.63
N ALA A 30 0.69 15.50 -5.77
CA ALA A 30 0.62 16.93 -6.07
C ALA A 30 -0.24 17.68 -5.04
N GLY A 31 -1.43 17.17 -4.72
CA GLY A 31 -2.33 17.77 -3.73
C GLY A 31 -1.70 17.85 -2.34
N LEU A 32 -1.15 16.75 -1.84
CA LEU A 32 -0.54 16.70 -0.51
C LEU A 32 0.72 17.56 -0.40
N THR A 33 1.58 17.55 -1.40
CA THR A 33 2.78 18.42 -1.39
C THR A 33 2.39 19.89 -1.48
N SER A 34 1.37 20.25 -2.23
CA SER A 34 0.88 21.64 -2.31
C SER A 34 0.42 22.20 -0.96
N THR A 35 -0.02 21.33 -0.04
CA THR A 35 -0.42 21.71 1.33
C THR A 35 0.72 21.65 2.34
N GLY A 36 1.94 21.33 1.90
CA GLY A 36 3.13 21.26 2.75
C GLY A 36 3.40 19.89 3.39
N MET A 37 2.69 18.84 2.99
CA MET A 37 2.97 17.48 3.45
C MET A 37 4.08 16.82 2.64
N SER A 38 4.97 16.09 3.30
CA SER A 38 5.99 15.27 2.62
C SER A 38 5.44 13.88 2.32
N VAL A 39 5.57 13.45 1.07
CA VAL A 39 4.99 12.18 0.58
C VAL A 39 6.09 11.13 0.41
N LEU A 40 5.87 9.95 0.95
CA LEU A 40 6.73 8.78 0.87
C LEU A 40 6.05 7.73 -0.01
N LEU A 41 6.57 7.52 -1.22
CA LEU A 41 5.98 6.63 -2.22
C LEU A 41 6.58 5.22 -2.10
N LEU A 42 5.74 4.23 -1.81
CA LEU A 42 6.15 2.81 -1.69
C LEU A 42 6.09 2.07 -3.02
N GLY A 43 5.26 2.55 -3.98
CA GLY A 43 4.92 1.81 -5.18
C GLY A 43 3.97 0.63 -4.89
N PRO A 44 4.00 -0.43 -5.73
CA PRO A 44 3.15 -1.61 -5.54
C PRO A 44 3.55 -2.40 -4.30
N VAL A 45 2.67 -2.41 -3.29
CA VAL A 45 2.80 -3.15 -2.02
C VAL A 45 1.44 -3.62 -1.53
N PRO A 46 1.34 -4.74 -0.80
CA PRO A 46 0.09 -5.18 -0.19
C PRO A 46 -0.48 -4.13 0.79
N THR A 47 -1.80 -4.07 0.90
CA THR A 47 -2.49 -3.13 1.80
C THR A 47 -1.92 -3.12 3.24
N PRO A 48 -1.65 -4.28 3.88
CA PRO A 48 -1.06 -4.30 5.22
C PRO A 48 0.32 -3.62 5.30
N ALA A 49 1.06 -3.55 4.19
CA ALA A 49 2.36 -2.86 4.18
C ALA A 49 2.20 -1.36 4.45
N VAL A 50 1.14 -0.74 3.94
CA VAL A 50 0.87 0.68 4.22
C VAL A 50 0.56 0.87 5.70
N GLY A 51 -0.36 0.07 6.27
CA GLY A 51 -0.68 0.15 7.70
C GLY A 51 0.55 -0.04 8.58
N LEU A 52 1.40 -1.01 8.26
CA LEU A 52 2.61 -1.34 9.03
C LEU A 52 3.71 -0.28 8.88
N LEU A 53 3.92 0.24 7.67
CA LEU A 53 5.00 1.20 7.40
C LEU A 53 4.64 2.62 7.82
N THR A 54 3.36 2.98 7.95
CA THR A 54 2.94 4.30 8.44
C THR A 54 3.55 4.61 9.81
N PRO A 55 3.32 3.84 10.88
CA PRO A 55 3.98 4.08 12.17
C PRO A 55 5.50 3.85 12.11
N ALA A 56 5.97 2.84 11.38
CA ALA A 56 7.39 2.52 11.29
C ALA A 56 8.21 3.68 10.68
N MET A 57 7.63 4.43 9.77
CA MET A 57 8.23 5.61 9.13
C MET A 57 7.87 6.93 9.83
N ARG A 58 7.16 6.87 10.97
CA ARG A 58 6.69 8.03 11.72
C ARG A 58 5.89 8.98 10.84
N ALA A 59 5.04 8.42 9.99
CA ALA A 59 4.12 9.18 9.16
C ALA A 59 2.81 9.46 9.91
N ASP A 60 2.19 10.58 9.56
CA ASP A 60 0.93 11.02 10.16
C ASP A 60 -0.28 10.38 9.47
N LEU A 61 -0.10 9.88 8.24
CA LEU A 61 -1.14 9.27 7.44
C LEU A 61 -0.56 8.21 6.50
N GLY A 62 -1.28 7.11 6.33
CA GLY A 62 -1.06 6.13 5.27
C GLY A 62 -2.20 6.16 4.26
N ILE A 63 -1.88 6.02 2.99
CA ILE A 63 -2.86 5.95 1.89
C ILE A 63 -2.58 4.70 1.07
N MET A 64 -3.59 3.86 0.89
CA MET A 64 -3.54 2.73 -0.03
C MET A 64 -4.50 2.95 -1.20
N ILE A 65 -3.97 2.88 -2.41
CA ILE A 65 -4.73 3.00 -3.66
C ILE A 65 -4.99 1.59 -4.19
N SER A 66 -6.20 1.08 -3.96
CA SER A 66 -6.61 -0.27 -4.36
C SER A 66 -8.11 -0.48 -4.22
N ALA A 67 -8.73 -1.18 -5.15
CA ALA A 67 -10.10 -1.68 -5.05
C ALA A 67 -10.16 -3.20 -4.72
N SER A 68 -9.12 -3.74 -4.04
CA SER A 68 -9.12 -5.12 -3.56
C SER A 68 -9.32 -6.16 -4.69
N HIS A 69 -10.34 -7.01 -4.56
CA HIS A 69 -10.66 -8.11 -5.49
C HIS A 69 -11.49 -7.68 -6.72
N ASN A 70 -11.81 -6.41 -6.84
CA ASN A 70 -12.57 -5.88 -7.98
C ASN A 70 -11.77 -5.97 -9.31
N PRO A 71 -12.44 -5.90 -10.47
CA PRO A 71 -11.79 -5.80 -11.78
C PRO A 71 -10.82 -4.61 -11.88
N ALA A 72 -9.96 -4.62 -12.90
CA ALA A 72 -8.93 -3.60 -13.11
C ALA A 72 -9.49 -2.19 -13.35
N ASP A 73 -10.72 -2.08 -13.83
CA ASP A 73 -11.38 -0.80 -14.14
C ASP A 73 -11.78 -0.03 -12.88
N ASP A 74 -12.02 -0.74 -11.77
CA ASP A 74 -12.30 -0.13 -10.48
C ASP A 74 -11.00 0.31 -9.79
N ASN A 75 -11.10 1.32 -8.93
CA ASN A 75 -10.06 1.66 -7.97
C ASN A 75 -10.69 2.29 -6.72
N GLY A 76 -9.89 2.45 -5.67
CA GLY A 76 -10.35 3.02 -4.40
C GLY A 76 -9.20 3.54 -3.57
N ILE A 77 -9.53 4.31 -2.55
CA ILE A 77 -8.56 4.88 -1.62
C ILE A 77 -8.95 4.47 -0.21
N LYS A 78 -7.96 4.03 0.58
CA LYS A 78 -8.11 3.69 2.00
C LYS A 78 -7.12 4.50 2.80
N PHE A 79 -7.56 5.04 3.93
CA PHE A 79 -6.75 5.84 4.82
C PHE A 79 -6.39 5.08 6.10
N PHE A 80 -5.15 5.27 6.57
CA PHE A 80 -4.61 4.68 7.79
C PHE A 80 -4.07 5.79 8.68
N GLY A 81 -4.40 5.73 9.96
CA GLY A 81 -3.87 6.66 10.96
C GLY A 81 -2.38 6.44 11.26
N PRO A 82 -1.80 7.30 12.09
CA PRO A 82 -0.40 7.20 12.51
C PRO A 82 -0.10 5.92 13.31
N ASP A 83 -1.11 5.25 13.80
CA ASP A 83 -1.06 3.95 14.47
C ASP A 83 -1.08 2.76 13.48
N GLY A 84 -1.32 3.02 12.19
CA GLY A 84 -1.39 2.02 11.13
C GLY A 84 -2.76 1.34 10.98
N PHE A 85 -3.78 1.78 11.70
CA PHE A 85 -5.15 1.28 11.55
C PHE A 85 -5.97 2.16 10.60
N LYS A 86 -7.02 1.57 10.00
CA LYS A 86 -7.95 2.33 9.16
C LYS A 86 -8.56 3.50 9.97
N LEU A 87 -8.71 4.65 9.34
CA LEU A 87 -9.41 5.78 9.96
C LEU A 87 -10.86 5.42 10.27
N SER A 88 -11.43 6.06 11.29
CA SER A 88 -12.86 5.93 11.59
C SER A 88 -13.71 6.63 10.54
N ASP A 89 -14.95 6.20 10.42
CA ASP A 89 -15.90 6.76 9.44
C ASP A 89 -16.14 8.25 9.69
N GLU A 90 -16.08 8.72 10.95
CA GLU A 90 -16.19 10.13 11.30
C GLU A 90 -15.04 10.96 10.73
N VAL A 91 -13.80 10.45 10.82
CA VAL A 91 -12.62 11.13 10.25
C VAL A 91 -12.64 11.10 8.73
N GLU A 92 -13.10 10.00 8.12
CA GLU A 92 -13.28 9.92 6.67
C GLU A 92 -14.32 10.97 6.20
N ALA A 93 -15.45 11.14 6.90
CA ALA A 93 -16.44 12.18 6.61
C ALA A 93 -15.89 13.61 6.76
N GLU A 94 -15.04 13.86 7.78
CA GLU A 94 -14.35 15.16 7.89
C GLU A 94 -13.43 15.43 6.69
N ILE A 95 -12.72 14.43 6.19
CA ILE A 95 -11.87 14.55 4.99
C ILE A 95 -12.73 14.90 3.78
N GLU A 96 -13.86 14.23 3.58
CA GLU A 96 -14.78 14.50 2.48
C GLU A 96 -15.31 15.94 2.54
N ALA A 97 -15.73 16.40 3.71
CA ALA A 97 -16.18 17.78 3.90
C ALA A 97 -15.07 18.82 3.61
N LEU A 98 -13.82 18.52 3.96
CA LEU A 98 -12.68 19.38 3.65
C LEU A 98 -12.35 19.43 2.16
N VAL A 99 -12.57 18.32 1.43
CA VAL A 99 -12.42 18.28 -0.05
C VAL A 99 -13.45 19.22 -0.70
N GLU A 100 -14.71 19.18 -0.26
CA GLU A 100 -15.77 20.07 -0.76
C GLU A 100 -15.49 21.55 -0.44
N ALA A 101 -14.95 21.84 0.75
CA ALA A 101 -14.62 23.21 1.17
C ALA A 101 -13.42 23.83 0.42
N GLY A 102 -12.67 22.99 -0.30
CA GLY A 102 -11.46 23.39 -1.01
C GLY A 102 -10.21 23.46 -0.13
N VAL A 103 -9.07 23.40 -0.76
CA VAL A 103 -7.75 23.29 -0.12
C VAL A 103 -7.03 24.63 -0.15
N GLN A 104 -6.44 25.02 0.99
CA GLN A 104 -5.54 26.17 1.07
C GLN A 104 -4.09 25.72 0.80
N PRO A 105 -3.44 26.16 -0.28
CA PRO A 105 -2.07 25.79 -0.57
C PRO A 105 -1.10 26.38 0.47
N ALA A 106 0.02 25.72 0.67
CA ALA A 106 1.11 26.23 1.47
C ALA A 106 1.86 27.34 0.73
N GLN A 107 2.51 28.23 1.48
CA GLN A 107 3.44 29.19 0.87
C GLN A 107 4.64 28.46 0.25
N ALA A 108 5.29 29.05 -0.75
CA ALA A 108 6.34 28.41 -1.55
C ALA A 108 7.46 27.73 -0.73
N HIS A 109 7.88 28.36 0.36
CA HIS A 109 8.92 27.80 1.24
C HIS A 109 8.45 26.63 2.14
N ASN A 110 7.14 26.41 2.22
CA ASN A 110 6.51 25.35 3.00
C ASN A 110 5.93 24.22 2.13
N ILE A 111 6.10 24.27 0.81
CA ILE A 111 5.69 23.18 -0.08
C ILE A 111 6.42 21.89 0.33
N GLY A 112 5.67 20.79 0.42
CA GLY A 112 6.20 19.47 0.77
C GLY A 112 7.07 18.85 -0.32
N ARG A 113 7.67 17.72 -0.02
CA ARG A 113 8.52 16.96 -0.95
C ARG A 113 8.00 15.55 -1.13
N ALA A 114 8.13 15.01 -2.33
CA ALA A 114 7.90 13.60 -2.60
C ALA A 114 9.23 12.84 -2.65
N LYS A 115 9.27 11.65 -2.03
CA LYS A 115 10.42 10.75 -2.05
C LYS A 115 9.96 9.32 -2.30
N ARG A 116 10.60 8.62 -3.23
CA ARG A 116 10.41 7.18 -3.39
C ARG A 116 11.19 6.43 -2.31
N ILE A 117 10.56 5.39 -1.77
CA ILE A 117 11.12 4.50 -0.77
C ILE A 117 11.36 3.15 -1.44
N ASP A 118 12.57 2.93 -1.91
CA ASP A 118 12.90 1.74 -2.72
C ASP A 118 12.95 0.46 -1.90
N ASP A 119 13.23 0.55 -0.61
CA ASP A 119 13.30 -0.56 0.34
C ASP A 119 11.98 -0.82 1.10
N GLY A 120 10.88 -0.10 0.78
CA GLY A 120 9.60 -0.22 1.47
C GLY A 120 9.04 -1.65 1.44
N ARG A 121 9.09 -2.31 0.27
CA ARG A 121 8.70 -3.70 0.11
C ARG A 121 9.53 -4.63 1.01
N PHE A 122 10.83 -4.45 1.05
CA PHE A 122 11.75 -5.26 1.83
C PHE A 122 11.49 -5.13 3.34
N ARG A 123 11.28 -3.92 3.83
CA ARG A 123 10.91 -3.68 5.24
C ARG A 123 9.62 -4.41 5.63
N TYR A 124 8.64 -4.43 4.73
CA TYR A 124 7.39 -5.16 4.96
C TYR A 124 7.64 -6.67 5.02
N MET A 125 8.40 -7.23 4.09
CA MET A 125 8.74 -8.66 4.06
C MET A 125 9.47 -9.09 5.33
N GLU A 126 10.47 -8.33 5.78
CA GLU A 126 11.19 -8.61 7.03
C GLU A 126 10.23 -8.63 8.23
N ARG A 127 9.31 -7.67 8.28
CA ARG A 127 8.33 -7.64 9.34
C ARG A 127 7.36 -8.83 9.30
N VAL A 128 6.91 -9.23 8.12
CA VAL A 128 6.06 -10.43 7.96
C VAL A 128 6.80 -11.67 8.44
N LYS A 129 8.03 -11.88 8.01
CA LYS A 129 8.84 -13.02 8.45
C LYS A 129 9.07 -13.04 9.97
N SER A 130 9.25 -11.87 10.57
CA SER A 130 9.43 -11.76 12.03
C SER A 130 8.20 -12.12 12.87
N THR A 131 7.04 -12.32 12.25
CA THR A 131 5.83 -12.79 12.95
C THR A 131 5.82 -14.31 13.17
N LEU A 132 6.67 -15.05 12.45
CA LEU A 132 6.84 -16.47 12.71
C LEU A 132 7.62 -16.72 14.01
N PRO A 133 7.31 -17.80 14.74
CA PRO A 133 8.12 -18.22 15.88
C PRO A 133 9.59 -18.37 15.48
N HIS A 134 10.49 -17.96 16.39
CA HIS A 134 11.93 -18.05 16.15
C HIS A 134 12.35 -19.48 15.80
N GLY A 135 13.10 -19.62 14.70
CA GLY A 135 13.57 -20.91 14.21
C GLY A 135 12.55 -21.73 13.42
N MET A 136 11.31 -21.24 13.27
CA MET A 136 10.31 -21.89 12.42
C MET A 136 10.67 -21.71 10.94
N ARG A 137 10.60 -22.82 10.19
CA ARG A 137 10.87 -22.86 8.75
C ARG A 137 9.77 -23.65 8.04
N LEU A 138 9.66 -23.43 6.74
CA LEU A 138 8.70 -24.09 5.86
C LEU A 138 9.37 -25.13 4.94
N ASP A 139 10.55 -25.64 5.33
CA ASP A 139 11.30 -26.61 4.52
C ASP A 139 10.46 -27.88 4.24
N GLY A 140 10.43 -28.28 2.98
CA GLY A 140 9.66 -29.44 2.51
C GLY A 140 8.16 -29.16 2.26
N MET A 141 7.68 -27.95 2.56
CA MET A 141 6.31 -27.55 2.20
C MET A 141 6.26 -27.07 0.75
N LYS A 142 5.36 -27.66 -0.04
CA LYS A 142 5.01 -27.14 -1.37
C LYS A 142 3.80 -26.21 -1.24
N VAL A 143 3.97 -24.95 -1.66
CA VAL A 143 2.94 -23.90 -1.51
C VAL A 143 2.58 -23.32 -2.88
N VAL A 144 1.34 -23.49 -3.30
CA VAL A 144 0.78 -22.75 -4.44
C VAL A 144 0.26 -21.41 -3.91
N VAL A 145 0.75 -20.30 -4.48
CA VAL A 145 0.33 -18.98 -4.06
C VAL A 145 -0.21 -18.17 -5.25
N ASP A 146 -1.51 -17.90 -5.25
CA ASP A 146 -2.13 -17.04 -6.26
C ASP A 146 -2.10 -15.58 -5.80
N CYS A 147 -1.30 -14.78 -6.48
CA CYS A 147 -1.13 -13.35 -6.23
C CYS A 147 -2.12 -12.47 -7.02
N ALA A 148 -3.00 -13.07 -7.80
CA ALA A 148 -4.05 -12.38 -8.58
C ALA A 148 -3.53 -11.27 -9.50
N ASN A 149 -2.28 -11.29 -9.93
CA ASN A 149 -1.57 -10.16 -10.56
C ASN A 149 -1.66 -8.85 -9.75
N GLY A 150 -1.89 -8.96 -8.44
CA GLY A 150 -2.09 -7.86 -7.51
C GLY A 150 -0.80 -7.47 -6.77
N ALA A 151 -0.96 -6.67 -5.74
CA ALA A 151 0.14 -6.03 -5.00
C ALA A 151 1.11 -7.00 -4.32
N ALA A 152 0.67 -8.23 -4.03
CA ALA A 152 1.48 -9.26 -3.40
C ALA A 152 2.36 -10.05 -4.38
N TYR A 153 2.32 -9.76 -5.68
CA TYR A 153 2.94 -10.55 -6.75
C TYR A 153 4.45 -10.82 -6.58
N ARG A 154 5.14 -9.95 -5.86
CA ARG A 154 6.55 -10.15 -5.48
C ARG A 154 6.70 -10.56 -4.02
N THR A 155 5.95 -9.93 -3.12
CA THR A 155 6.16 -10.12 -1.69
C THR A 155 5.77 -11.50 -1.19
N ALA A 156 4.64 -12.06 -1.65
CA ALA A 156 4.17 -13.34 -1.15
C ALA A 156 5.08 -14.51 -1.58
N PRO A 157 5.46 -14.65 -2.89
CA PRO A 157 6.40 -15.71 -3.29
C PRO A 157 7.77 -15.57 -2.62
N GLU A 158 8.32 -14.36 -2.53
CA GLU A 158 9.63 -14.10 -1.92
C GLU A 158 9.65 -14.48 -0.44
N VAL A 159 8.65 -14.03 0.34
CA VAL A 159 8.56 -14.36 1.78
C VAL A 159 8.48 -15.87 2.01
N LEU A 160 7.64 -16.57 1.26
CA LEU A 160 7.49 -18.02 1.40
C LEU A 160 8.77 -18.76 1.03
N TRP A 161 9.43 -18.34 -0.05
CA TRP A 161 10.70 -18.91 -0.48
C TRP A 161 11.82 -18.69 0.55
N GLU A 162 11.97 -17.46 1.08
CA GLU A 162 12.96 -17.15 2.12
C GLU A 162 12.73 -17.93 3.42
N LEU A 163 11.49 -18.34 3.68
CA LEU A 163 11.14 -19.20 4.81
C LEU A 163 11.40 -20.70 4.54
N GLY A 164 11.80 -21.07 3.32
CA GLY A 164 12.18 -22.44 2.94
C GLY A 164 11.14 -23.23 2.17
N ALA A 165 9.98 -22.64 1.82
CA ALA A 165 8.95 -23.34 1.05
C ALA A 165 9.36 -23.55 -0.42
N ASP A 166 8.90 -24.66 -1.01
CA ASP A 166 8.86 -24.87 -2.47
C ASP A 166 7.63 -24.14 -3.04
N VAL A 167 7.86 -22.98 -3.66
CA VAL A 167 6.78 -22.06 -4.04
C VAL A 167 6.40 -22.20 -5.50
N ILE A 168 5.11 -22.40 -5.76
CA ILE A 168 4.52 -22.38 -7.10
C ILE A 168 3.68 -21.09 -7.21
N PRO A 169 4.24 -20.02 -7.80
CA PRO A 169 3.53 -18.76 -7.89
C PRO A 169 2.58 -18.70 -9.09
N VAL A 170 1.35 -18.23 -8.86
CA VAL A 170 0.31 -17.98 -9.88
C VAL A 170 -0.06 -16.51 -9.85
N GLY A 171 -0.42 -15.93 -10.99
CA GLY A 171 -0.85 -14.53 -11.07
C GLY A 171 0.24 -13.53 -10.63
N THR A 172 1.48 -13.69 -11.10
CA THR A 172 2.63 -12.87 -10.71
C THR A 172 3.19 -11.98 -11.83
N SER A 173 2.44 -11.83 -12.93
CA SER A 173 2.85 -11.03 -14.10
C SER A 173 1.89 -9.87 -14.37
N PRO A 174 1.80 -8.87 -13.47
CA PRO A 174 0.87 -7.77 -13.63
C PRO A 174 1.24 -6.89 -14.82
N ASN A 175 0.23 -6.52 -15.61
CA ASN A 175 0.36 -5.58 -16.73
C ASN A 175 -0.42 -4.27 -16.55
N GLY A 176 -1.05 -4.10 -15.39
CA GLY A 176 -1.86 -2.94 -15.03
C GLY A 176 -3.36 -3.09 -15.33
N LEU A 177 -3.76 -4.12 -16.09
CA LEU A 177 -5.13 -4.36 -16.53
C LEU A 177 -5.62 -5.78 -16.21
N ASN A 178 -4.75 -6.66 -15.71
CA ASN A 178 -5.04 -8.08 -15.48
C ASN A 178 -5.15 -8.47 -14.00
N ILE A 179 -5.20 -7.50 -13.09
CA ILE A 179 -5.44 -7.79 -11.67
C ILE A 179 -6.79 -8.50 -11.51
N ASN A 180 -6.82 -9.60 -10.76
CA ASN A 180 -8.00 -10.44 -10.52
C ASN A 180 -8.65 -11.05 -11.78
N ALA A 181 -8.03 -10.95 -12.94
CA ALA A 181 -8.57 -11.49 -14.18
C ALA A 181 -8.32 -13.01 -14.23
N ASN A 182 -9.40 -13.78 -14.06
CA ASN A 182 -9.41 -15.24 -14.03
C ASN A 182 -8.46 -15.88 -12.99
N CYS A 183 -8.14 -15.17 -11.92
CA CYS A 183 -7.27 -15.59 -10.82
C CYS A 183 -7.68 -14.91 -9.52
N GLY A 184 -7.03 -15.29 -8.42
CA GLY A 184 -7.26 -14.68 -7.11
C GLY A 184 -8.45 -15.26 -6.34
N SER A 185 -8.77 -14.66 -5.20
CA SER A 185 -9.71 -15.18 -4.21
C SER A 185 -11.15 -15.41 -4.73
N THR A 186 -11.55 -14.70 -5.77
CA THR A 186 -12.88 -14.88 -6.42
C THR A 186 -12.87 -15.91 -7.54
N LYS A 187 -11.71 -16.45 -7.90
CA LYS A 187 -11.48 -17.45 -8.96
C LYS A 187 -10.47 -18.50 -8.51
N PRO A 188 -10.74 -19.25 -7.42
CA PRO A 188 -9.75 -20.16 -6.81
C PRO A 188 -9.31 -21.31 -7.73
N GLN A 189 -10.06 -21.58 -8.80
CA GLN A 189 -9.75 -22.63 -9.79
C GLN A 189 -8.40 -22.38 -10.50
N ALA A 190 -7.88 -21.16 -10.48
CA ALA A 190 -6.57 -20.84 -11.07
C ALA A 190 -5.39 -21.45 -10.27
N ALA A 191 -5.61 -21.78 -8.99
CA ALA A 191 -4.60 -22.36 -8.09
C ALA A 191 -4.86 -23.85 -7.82
N ALA A 192 -5.92 -24.43 -8.40
CA ALA A 192 -6.26 -25.86 -8.30
C ALA A 192 -5.59 -26.63 -9.44
#